data_14befeb07fa870014a023da57d0b5aad
#
_entry.id   14befeb07fa870014a023da57d0b5aad
#
_cell.length_a   1.000
_cell.length_b   1.000
_cell.length_c   1.000
_cell.angle_alpha   90.00
_cell.angle_beta   90.00
_cell.angle_gamma   90.00
#
_symmetry.space_group_name_H-M   'P 1'
#
loop_
_entity.id
_entity.type
_entity.pdbx_description
1 polymer ?
#
loop_
_entity_poly.entity_id
_entity_poly.type
_entity_poly.pdbx_seq_one_letter_code
_entity_poly.pdbx_strand_id
1 'polypeptide(L)'
;MISQSQKKGLYLVSTPIGNLGDLTIRALEILKNSELILCEDTRVSIKLLNHFNIKTQLIAFHKFNERKKTKDIINHLMNGKIISLISDAGTPAISDPGKLLVQECISNDI
;
A
#
# COMPACT_ATOMS: atom_id res chain seq x y z
N MET A 1 5.26 -20.72 -3.50
CA MET A 1 5.32 -19.69 -4.54
C MET A 1 4.10 -18.83 -4.51
N ILE A 2 4.25 -17.77 -3.81
CA ILE A 2 3.12 -16.87 -3.64
C ILE A 2 2.99 -15.86 -4.77
N SER A 3 4.10 -15.52 -5.38
CA SER A 3 4.10 -14.51 -6.42
C SER A 3 3.21 -14.89 -7.61
N GLN A 4 2.95 -16.18 -7.79
CA GLN A 4 2.11 -16.63 -8.88
C GLN A 4 0.65 -16.23 -8.69
N SER A 5 0.22 -16.04 -7.45
CA SER A 5 -1.15 -15.62 -7.18
C SER A 5 -1.28 -14.11 -7.03
N GLN A 6 -0.17 -13.39 -7.09
CA GLN A 6 -0.14 -11.93 -6.95
C GLN A 6 -0.34 -11.30 -8.32
N LYS A 7 -1.46 -10.64 -8.49
CA LYS A 7 -1.74 -9.91 -9.74
C LYS A 7 -1.33 -8.46 -9.56
N LYS A 8 -0.94 -7.83 -10.69
CA LYS A 8 -0.64 -6.41 -10.68
C LYS A 8 -1.85 -5.62 -10.19
N GLY A 9 -1.62 -4.50 -9.57
CA GLY A 9 -2.69 -3.65 -9.10
C GLY A 9 -2.41 -3.04 -7.74
N LEU A 10 -3.42 -2.34 -7.24
CA LEU A 10 -3.38 -1.69 -5.95
C LEU A 10 -4.00 -2.61 -4.91
N TYR A 11 -3.28 -2.80 -3.82
CA TYR A 11 -3.76 -3.61 -2.70
C TYR A 11 -3.91 -2.72 -1.48
N LEU A 12 -5.05 -2.85 -0.81
CA LEU A 12 -5.33 -2.11 0.42
C LEU A 12 -5.04 -3.05 1.58
N VAL A 13 -4.10 -2.66 2.42
CA VAL A 13 -3.61 -3.54 3.48
C VAL A 13 -3.81 -2.87 4.83
N SER A 14 -4.63 -3.48 5.68
CA SER A 14 -4.79 -3.05 7.07
C SER A 14 -3.70 -3.69 7.91
N THR A 15 -3.03 -2.88 8.72
CA THR A 15 -1.98 -3.37 9.60
C THR A 15 -2.41 -3.23 11.05
N PRO A 16 -1.91 -4.11 11.92
CA PRO A 16 -2.29 -4.04 13.33
C PRO A 16 -1.68 -2.83 14.02
N ILE A 17 -2.43 -2.29 14.99
CA ILE A 17 -1.95 -1.22 15.85
C ILE A 17 -1.29 -1.86 17.06
N GLY A 18 -0.01 -1.57 17.26
CA GLY A 18 0.70 -1.96 18.47
C GLY A 18 1.17 -3.40 18.54
N ASN A 19 0.57 -4.33 17.82
CA ASN A 19 0.99 -5.72 17.85
C ASN A 19 1.29 -6.22 16.45
N LEU A 20 2.56 -6.22 16.09
CA LEU A 20 3.00 -6.61 14.76
C LEU A 20 2.72 -8.08 14.45
N GLY A 21 2.59 -8.92 15.48
CA GLY A 21 2.28 -10.33 15.30
C GLY A 21 0.89 -10.59 14.75
N ASP A 22 0.02 -9.60 14.75
CA ASP A 22 -1.33 -9.75 14.22
C ASP A 22 -1.42 -9.55 12.71
N LEU A 23 -0.31 -9.23 12.06
CA LEU A 23 -0.30 -9.11 10.61
C LEU A 23 -0.52 -10.48 9.99
N THR A 24 -1.48 -10.58 9.07
CA THR A 24 -1.78 -11.85 8.44
C THR A 24 -0.67 -12.28 7.49
N ILE A 25 -0.59 -13.58 7.23
CA ILE A 25 0.39 -14.11 6.26
C ILE A 25 0.12 -13.52 4.89
N ARG A 26 -1.14 -13.41 4.51
CA ARG A 26 -1.51 -12.84 3.21
C ARG A 26 -1.05 -11.40 3.07
N ALA A 27 -1.28 -10.59 4.10
CA ALA A 27 -0.84 -9.20 4.09
C ALA A 27 0.68 -9.10 3.97
N LEU A 28 1.40 -9.95 4.69
CA LEU A 28 2.85 -9.97 4.63
C LEU A 28 3.35 -10.32 3.22
N GLU A 29 2.73 -11.29 2.57
CA GLU A 29 3.07 -11.68 1.21
C GLU A 29 2.86 -10.53 0.24
N ILE A 30 1.73 -9.84 0.35
CA ILE A 30 1.41 -8.71 -0.52
C ILE A 30 2.46 -7.61 -0.35
N LEU A 31 2.79 -7.27 0.90
CA LEU A 31 3.78 -6.24 1.16
C LEU A 31 5.15 -6.60 0.60
N LYS A 32 5.57 -7.85 0.76
CA LYS A 32 6.87 -8.30 0.26
C LYS A 32 6.95 -8.27 -1.26
N ASN A 33 5.83 -8.45 -1.95
CA ASN A 33 5.81 -8.48 -3.41
C ASN A 33 5.49 -7.13 -4.03
N SER A 34 5.27 -6.10 -3.21
CA SER A 34 4.96 -4.78 -3.73
C SER A 34 6.20 -4.06 -4.23
N GLU A 35 6.05 -3.30 -5.31
CA GLU A 35 7.10 -2.42 -5.83
C GLU A 35 7.23 -1.17 -4.98
N LEU A 36 6.09 -0.68 -4.49
CA LEU A 36 6.01 0.49 -3.62
C LEU A 36 5.01 0.22 -2.53
N ILE A 37 5.27 0.75 -1.34
CA ILE A 37 4.32 0.70 -0.23
C ILE A 37 4.00 2.12 0.17
N LEU A 38 2.72 2.46 0.13
CA LEU A 38 2.24 3.79 0.48
C LEU A 38 1.70 3.76 1.91
N CYS A 39 2.01 4.79 2.68
CA CYS A 39 1.51 4.89 4.05
C CYS A 39 1.37 6.36 4.42
N GLU A 40 0.53 6.64 5.41
CA GLU A 40 0.30 8.00 5.85
C GLU A 40 1.52 8.55 6.59
N ASP A 41 2.10 7.76 7.50
CA ASP A 41 3.25 8.17 8.30
C ASP A 41 4.36 7.13 8.17
N THR A 42 5.42 7.51 7.46
CA THR A 42 6.54 6.60 7.22
C THR A 42 7.29 6.24 8.51
N ARG A 43 7.25 7.09 9.52
CA ARG A 43 7.93 6.82 10.79
C ARG A 43 7.30 5.63 11.51
N VAL A 44 6.00 5.46 11.36
CA VAL A 44 5.29 4.33 11.96
C VAL A 44 5.50 3.06 11.13
N SER A 45 5.30 3.17 9.83
CA SER A 45 5.31 2.00 8.95
C SER A 45 6.71 1.41 8.77
N ILE A 46 7.76 2.22 8.88
CA ILE A 46 9.12 1.68 8.74
C ILE A 46 9.43 0.65 9.83
N LYS A 47 8.84 0.80 11.01
CA LYS A 47 9.03 -0.18 12.08
C LYS A 47 8.45 -1.53 11.71
N LEU A 48 7.29 -1.52 11.08
CA LEU A 48 6.65 -2.74 10.59
C LEU A 48 7.52 -3.42 9.52
N LEU A 49 7.97 -2.64 8.55
CA LEU A 49 8.79 -3.18 7.47
C LEU A 49 10.09 -3.77 8.00
N ASN A 50 10.74 -3.08 8.93
CA ASN A 50 11.98 -3.57 9.52
C ASN A 50 11.75 -4.86 10.32
N HIS A 51 10.64 -4.93 11.04
CA HIS A 51 10.32 -6.11 11.84
C HIS A 51 10.20 -7.37 10.97
N PHE A 52 9.61 -7.24 9.79
CA PHE A 52 9.41 -8.36 8.87
C PHE A 52 10.46 -8.43 7.77
N ASN A 53 11.50 -7.63 7.88
CA ASN A 53 12.61 -7.63 6.93
C ASN A 53 12.15 -7.35 5.49
N ILE A 54 11.20 -6.42 5.35
CA ILE A 54 10.69 -6.01 4.05
C ILE A 54 11.54 -4.85 3.55
N LYS A 55 12.10 -4.98 2.35
CA LYS A 55 13.03 -3.99 1.78
C LYS A 55 12.38 -3.07 0.77
N THR A 56 11.09 -3.19 0.57
CA THR A 56 10.35 -2.40 -0.41
C THR A 56 10.39 -0.91 -0.06
N GLN A 57 10.44 -0.06 -1.07
CA GLN A 57 10.44 1.38 -0.89
C GLN A 57 9.13 1.85 -0.26
N LEU A 58 9.25 2.68 0.77
CA LEU A 58 8.11 3.22 1.50
C LEU A 58 7.95 4.69 1.13
N ILE A 59 6.73 5.09 0.76
CA ILE A 59 6.45 6.45 0.32
C ILE A 59 5.31 7.02 1.14
N ALA A 60 5.48 8.25 1.62
CA ALA A 60 4.42 8.95 2.34
C ALA A 60 3.31 9.32 1.38
N PHE A 61 2.08 9.03 1.78
CA PHE A 61 0.88 9.29 0.99
C PHE A 61 -0.22 9.74 1.94
N HIS A 62 -0.49 11.04 1.97
CA HIS A 62 -1.44 11.63 2.91
C HIS A 62 -2.26 12.71 2.22
N LYS A 63 -3.21 13.27 2.93
CA LYS A 63 -4.15 14.23 2.31
C LYS A 63 -3.48 15.47 1.72
N PHE A 64 -2.28 15.81 2.18
CA PHE A 64 -1.59 16.99 1.67
C PHE A 64 -0.81 16.72 0.38
N ASN A 65 -0.46 15.47 0.07
CA ASN A 65 0.26 15.14 -1.15
C ASN A 65 -0.48 14.15 -2.05
N GLU A 66 -1.67 13.73 -1.66
CA GLU A 66 -2.44 12.70 -2.36
C GLU A 66 -2.65 13.05 -3.83
N ARG A 67 -3.10 14.26 -4.10
CA ARG A 67 -3.43 14.67 -5.47
C ARG A 67 -2.20 14.62 -6.37
N LYS A 68 -1.07 15.09 -5.85
CA LYS A 68 0.17 15.13 -6.60
C LYS A 68 0.74 13.73 -6.83
N LYS A 69 0.70 12.88 -5.81
CA LYS A 69 1.26 11.54 -5.88
C LYS A 69 0.41 10.57 -6.69
N THR A 70 -0.89 10.79 -6.75
CA THR A 70 -1.80 9.86 -7.41
C THR A 70 -1.43 9.63 -8.88
N LYS A 71 -1.03 10.67 -9.59
CA LYS A 71 -0.65 10.53 -11.00
C LYS A 71 0.53 9.58 -11.19
N ASP A 72 1.56 9.72 -10.37
CA ASP A 72 2.73 8.86 -10.45
C ASP A 72 2.37 7.42 -10.10
N ILE A 73 1.54 7.24 -9.09
CA ILE A 73 1.11 5.92 -8.65
C ILE A 73 0.31 5.23 -9.75
N ILE A 74 -0.63 5.93 -10.37
CA ILE A 74 -1.41 5.39 -11.47
C ILE A 74 -0.49 4.96 -12.61
N ASN A 75 0.52 5.75 -12.90
CA ASN A 75 1.47 5.44 -13.96
C ASN A 75 2.21 4.12 -13.68
N HIS A 76 2.65 3.93 -12.44
CA HIS A 76 3.28 2.66 -12.04
C HIS A 76 2.32 1.49 -12.17
N LEU A 77 1.06 1.68 -11.75
CA LEU A 77 0.06 0.62 -11.85
C LEU A 77 -0.25 0.26 -13.30
N MET A 78 -0.32 1.25 -14.16
CA MET A 78 -0.54 1.01 -15.59
C MET A 78 0.62 0.23 -16.22
N ASN A 79 1.79 0.32 -15.64
CA ASN A 79 2.96 -0.45 -16.09
C ASN A 79 3.05 -1.84 -15.46
N GLY A 80 1.99 -2.28 -14.81
CA GLY A 80 1.91 -3.66 -14.31
C GLY A 80 2.54 -3.89 -12.95
N LYS A 81 2.77 -2.84 -12.18
CA LYS A 81 3.38 -2.98 -10.86
C LYS A 81 2.36 -3.27 -9.77
N ILE A 82 2.83 -3.84 -8.68
CA ILE A 82 2.04 -4.10 -7.48
C ILE A 82 2.36 -3.00 -6.48
N ILE A 83 1.33 -2.30 -6.00
CA ILE A 83 1.48 -1.24 -5.03
C ILE A 83 0.53 -1.49 -3.87
N SER A 84 1.02 -1.37 -2.65
CA SER A 84 0.21 -1.52 -1.44
C SER A 84 0.00 -0.17 -0.77
N LEU A 85 -1.20 0.03 -0.25
CA LEU A 85 -1.54 1.18 0.59
C LEU A 85 -1.86 0.67 1.98
N ILE A 86 -1.08 1.09 2.97
CA ILE A 86 -1.20 0.65 4.35
C ILE A 86 -2.06 1.62 5.15
N SER A 87 -2.88 1.06 6.03
CA SER A 87 -3.57 1.82 7.05
C SER A 87 -3.29 1.22 8.42
N ASP A 88 -3.09 2.08 9.41
CA ASP A 88 -2.84 1.64 10.78
C ASP A 88 -4.09 1.07 11.45
N ALA A 89 -5.27 1.44 10.97
CA ALA A 89 -6.52 1.00 11.55
C ALA A 89 -7.62 1.07 10.51
N GLY A 90 -8.48 0.05 10.50
CA GLY A 90 -9.64 0.04 9.63
C GLY A 90 -9.30 -0.10 8.16
N THR A 91 -10.19 0.35 7.31
CA THR A 91 -10.07 0.23 5.86
C THR A 91 -9.52 1.52 5.28
N PRO A 92 -8.36 1.50 4.64
CA PRO A 92 -7.71 2.74 4.17
C PRO A 92 -8.43 3.48 3.07
N ALA A 93 -9.27 2.82 2.30
CA ALA A 93 -9.81 3.40 1.07
C ALA A 93 -11.09 4.23 1.26
N ILE A 94 -11.65 4.30 2.46
CA ILE A 94 -12.95 4.93 2.67
C ILE A 94 -12.84 6.45 2.74
N SER A 95 -11.70 6.95 3.21
CA SER A 95 -11.49 8.38 3.37
C SER A 95 -10.10 8.75 2.88
N ASP A 96 -9.80 10.05 2.89
CA ASP A 96 -8.47 10.51 2.55
C ASP A 96 -7.44 9.91 3.53
N PRO A 97 -6.26 9.51 3.01
CA PRO A 97 -5.78 9.78 1.66
C PRO A 97 -6.13 8.73 0.60
N GLY A 98 -6.82 7.69 0.85
CA GLY A 98 -7.00 6.61 -0.11
C GLY A 98 -8.09 6.81 -1.16
N LYS A 99 -9.08 7.65 -0.86
CA LYS A 99 -10.28 7.76 -1.68
C LYS A 99 -10.00 8.18 -3.12
N LEU A 100 -9.22 9.24 -3.29
CA LEU A 100 -8.90 9.75 -4.62
C LEU A 100 -8.14 8.69 -5.44
N LEU A 101 -7.17 8.04 -4.82
CA LEU A 101 -6.39 7.03 -5.52
C LEU A 101 -7.26 5.86 -5.99
N VAL A 102 -8.17 5.40 -5.14
CA VAL A 102 -9.06 4.30 -5.51
C VAL A 102 -9.97 4.73 -6.66
N GLN A 103 -10.51 5.95 -6.61
CA GLN A 103 -11.35 6.46 -7.68
C GLN A 103 -10.60 6.50 -9.01
N GLU A 104 -9.34 6.95 -8.99
CA GLU A 104 -8.53 7.01 -10.19
C GLU A 104 -8.18 5.61 -10.71
N CYS A 105 -7.97 4.65 -9.83
CA CYS A 105 -7.76 3.28 -10.25
C CYS A 105 -8.98 2.73 -10.97
N ILE A 106 -10.17 2.97 -10.44
CA ILE A 106 -11.41 2.52 -11.07
C ILE A 106 -11.57 3.18 -12.45
N SER A 107 -11.30 4.47 -12.54
CA SER A 107 -11.42 5.20 -13.80
C SER A 107 -10.45 4.70 -14.87
N ASN A 108 -9.32 4.16 -14.46
CA ASN A 108 -8.30 3.65 -15.39
C ASN A 108 -8.33 2.13 -15.51
N ASP A 109 -9.37 1.51 -15.00
CA ASP A 109 -9.59 0.07 -15.12
C ASP A 109 -8.46 -0.76 -14.49
N ILE A 110 -8.00 -0.32 -13.35
CA ILE A 110 -6.92 -1.00 -12.61
C ILE A 110 -7.50 -1.93 -11.54
#